data_5fc8858e27af0e7af00adfde3f120da8
#
_entry.id   5fc8858e27af0e7af00adfde3f120da8
#
_cell.length_a   1.000
_cell.length_b   1.000
_cell.length_c   1.000
_cell.angle_alpha   90.00
_cell.angle_beta   90.00
_cell.angle_gamma   90.00
#
_symmetry.space_group_name_H-M   'P 1'
#
loop_
_entity.id
_entity.type
_entity.pdbx_description
1 polymer ?
#
loop_
_entity_poly.entity_id
_entity_poly.type
_entity_poly.pdbx_seq_one_letter_code
_entity_poly.pdbx_strand_id
1 'polypeptide(L)'
;MEAKVERRWASTPVATDGGESFSVDSIDFRKDLTRVYGRLTGRPHTSGRIDTVEMENRGRKLVADDIDGVDFNRYYQYEDEGVILLEIDFPAMKPAEGAVLIFTGPQFTHTTRISRRK
;
A
#
# COMPACT_ATOMS: atom_id res chain seq x y z
N MET A 1 -22.88 18.28 -5.70
CA MET A 1 -21.62 18.06 -6.23
C MET A 1 -21.10 16.70 -5.83
N GLU A 2 -20.58 16.10 -6.74
CA GLU A 2 -20.14 14.79 -6.44
C GLU A 2 -18.80 14.81 -5.76
N ALA A 3 -18.57 13.79 -5.02
CA ALA A 3 -17.29 13.65 -4.38
C ALA A 3 -16.24 13.52 -5.45
N LYS A 4 -15.25 14.34 -5.34
CA LYS A 4 -14.17 14.27 -6.26
C LYS A 4 -13.33 13.06 -5.95
N VAL A 5 -13.07 12.26 -6.96
CA VAL A 5 -12.15 11.17 -6.79
C VAL A 5 -10.78 11.75 -6.48
N GLU A 6 -10.23 11.31 -5.39
CA GLU A 6 -8.97 11.86 -4.92
C GLU A 6 -7.82 11.22 -5.66
N ARG A 7 -7.29 11.92 -6.63
CA ARG A 7 -6.16 11.41 -7.39
C ARG A 7 -4.90 12.20 -7.13
N ARG A 8 -4.81 12.72 -5.91
CA ARG A 8 -3.71 13.60 -5.58
C ARG A 8 -2.55 12.88 -4.92
N TRP A 9 -2.60 11.58 -4.89
CA TRP A 9 -1.51 10.82 -4.33
C TRP A 9 -0.70 10.18 -5.43
N ALA A 10 0.60 10.14 -5.22
CA ALA A 10 1.53 9.56 -6.17
C ALA A 10 2.49 8.67 -5.42
N SER A 11 2.97 7.66 -6.11
CA SER A 11 3.95 6.72 -5.56
C SER A 11 5.25 6.84 -6.33
N THR A 12 6.36 6.82 -5.60
CA THR A 12 7.68 6.79 -6.20
C THR A 12 8.43 5.63 -5.56
N PRO A 13 8.74 4.58 -6.32
CA PRO A 13 9.48 3.45 -5.75
C PRO A 13 10.84 3.91 -5.25
N VAL A 14 11.21 3.44 -4.07
CA VAL A 14 12.50 3.73 -3.47
C VAL A 14 13.41 2.52 -3.62
N ALA A 15 12.89 1.34 -3.28
CA ALA A 15 13.65 0.11 -3.39
C ALA A 15 12.68 -1.03 -3.62
N THR A 16 13.01 -1.92 -4.53
CA THR A 16 12.18 -3.05 -4.84
C THR A 16 13.07 -4.26 -5.05
N ASP A 17 12.71 -5.35 -4.39
CA ASP A 17 13.38 -6.63 -4.57
C ASP A 17 12.28 -7.66 -4.75
N GLY A 18 12.28 -8.32 -5.90
CA GLY A 18 11.19 -9.19 -6.31
C GLY A 18 10.49 -8.57 -7.50
N GLY A 19 9.38 -9.04 -7.91
CA GLY A 19 8.73 -8.57 -9.12
C GLY A 19 7.44 -7.82 -8.88
N GLU A 20 7.23 -7.30 -7.66
CA GLU A 20 5.96 -6.72 -7.31
C GLU A 20 6.15 -5.27 -6.86
N SER A 21 5.14 -4.45 -7.11
CA SER A 21 5.18 -3.07 -6.67
C SER A 21 3.79 -2.60 -6.30
N PHE A 22 3.73 -1.54 -5.52
CA PHE A 22 2.47 -0.97 -5.04
C PHE A 22 2.37 0.48 -5.48
N SER A 23 1.17 0.85 -5.94
CA SER A 23 0.86 2.24 -6.28
C SER A 23 -0.33 2.69 -5.46
N VAL A 24 -0.18 3.84 -4.81
CA VAL A 24 -1.26 4.38 -3.98
C VAL A 24 -2.29 5.07 -4.88
N ASP A 25 -3.56 4.90 -4.54
CA ASP A 25 -4.64 5.64 -5.20
C ASP A 25 -5.13 6.77 -4.30
N SER A 26 -5.38 6.48 -3.04
CA SER A 26 -5.85 7.49 -2.11
C SER A 26 -5.59 7.04 -0.68
N ILE A 27 -5.70 8.00 0.24
CA ILE A 27 -5.59 7.73 1.67
C ILE A 27 -6.73 8.44 2.37
N ASP A 28 -7.39 7.70 3.26
CA ASP A 28 -8.49 8.22 4.03
C ASP A 28 -8.03 8.31 5.49
N PHE A 29 -7.87 9.52 6.00
CA PHE A 29 -7.45 9.75 7.38
C PHE A 29 -8.70 9.88 8.24
N ARG A 30 -9.05 8.80 8.92
CA ARG A 30 -10.26 8.76 9.75
C ARG A 30 -9.89 8.92 11.21
N LYS A 31 -10.91 9.13 12.03
CA LYS A 31 -10.69 9.23 13.46
C LYS A 31 -10.23 7.91 14.06
N ASP A 32 -10.71 6.80 13.53
CA ASP A 32 -10.47 5.50 14.11
C ASP A 32 -9.35 4.73 13.43
N LEU A 33 -9.02 5.08 12.19
CA LEU A 33 -7.97 4.39 11.47
C LEU A 33 -7.52 5.23 10.27
N THR A 34 -6.44 4.80 9.66
CA THR A 34 -5.97 5.37 8.39
C THR A 34 -6.04 4.27 7.35
N ARG A 35 -6.78 4.51 6.26
CA ARG A 35 -6.95 3.50 5.22
C ARG A 35 -6.28 3.94 3.94
N VAL A 36 -5.39 3.09 3.45
CA VAL A 36 -4.67 3.32 2.21
C VAL A 36 -5.29 2.45 1.14
N TYR A 37 -5.66 3.06 0.02
CA TYR A 37 -6.20 2.35 -1.14
C TYR A 37 -5.15 2.36 -2.23
N GLY A 38 -4.93 1.22 -2.84
CA GLY A 38 -3.97 1.17 -3.93
C GLY A 38 -4.01 -0.13 -4.69
N ARG A 39 -2.99 -0.30 -5.50
CA ARG A 39 -2.91 -1.46 -6.39
C ARG A 39 -1.55 -2.11 -6.26
N LEU A 40 -1.58 -3.40 -6.07
CA LEU A 40 -0.39 -4.23 -6.08
C LEU A 40 -0.26 -4.82 -7.47
N THR A 41 0.90 -4.67 -8.08
CA THR A 41 1.12 -5.09 -9.46
C THR A 41 2.23 -6.13 -9.50
N GLY A 42 2.01 -7.17 -10.27
CA GLY A 42 3.00 -8.22 -10.45
C GLY A 42 2.82 -8.89 -11.79
N ARG A 43 3.68 -9.85 -12.07
CA ARG A 43 3.59 -10.58 -13.32
C ARG A 43 2.37 -11.52 -13.27
N PRO A 44 1.54 -11.55 -14.31
CA PRO A 44 0.40 -12.47 -14.33
C PRO A 44 0.81 -13.90 -14.05
N HIS A 45 -0.05 -14.58 -13.32
CA HIS A 45 0.09 -16.01 -13.01
C HIS A 45 1.27 -16.34 -12.12
N THR A 46 1.82 -15.35 -11.42
CA THR A 46 2.82 -15.59 -10.38
C THR A 46 2.17 -15.41 -9.02
N SER A 47 2.81 -15.96 -8.00
CA SER A 47 2.31 -15.89 -6.64
C SER A 47 3.17 -14.94 -5.81
N GLY A 48 2.58 -14.41 -4.76
CA GLY A 48 3.31 -13.59 -3.81
C GLY A 48 2.72 -13.73 -2.43
N ARG A 49 3.35 -13.09 -1.47
CA ARG A 49 2.86 -13.10 -0.10
C ARG A 49 3.34 -11.85 0.61
N ILE A 50 2.42 -11.19 1.30
CA ILE A 50 2.72 -10.03 2.14
C ILE A 50 2.60 -10.46 3.59
N ASP A 51 3.66 -10.29 4.36
CA ASP A 51 3.62 -10.59 5.78
C ASP A 51 3.34 -9.35 6.61
N THR A 52 3.93 -8.21 6.24
CA THR A 52 3.70 -6.96 6.94
C THR A 52 3.68 -5.80 5.97
N VAL A 53 2.96 -4.75 6.35
CA VAL A 53 3.05 -3.45 5.69
C VAL A 53 3.25 -2.43 6.79
N GLU A 54 4.25 -1.57 6.61
CA GLU A 54 4.55 -0.51 7.57
C GLU A 54 4.45 0.83 6.89
N MET A 55 4.07 1.84 7.65
CA MET A 55 4.06 3.21 7.17
C MET A 55 4.96 4.03 8.08
N GLU A 56 5.89 4.77 7.48
CA GLU A 56 6.81 5.61 8.23
C GLU A 56 6.62 7.06 7.84
N ASN A 57 6.47 7.91 8.84
CA ASN A 57 6.29 9.33 8.63
C ASN A 57 6.90 10.08 9.79
N ARG A 58 7.87 10.94 9.49
CA ARG A 58 8.53 11.80 10.48
C ARG A 58 9.08 11.00 11.66
N GLY A 59 9.70 9.87 11.37
CA GLY A 59 10.30 9.05 12.40
C GLY A 59 9.35 8.14 13.14
N ARG A 60 8.04 8.23 12.85
CA ARG A 60 7.06 7.34 13.44
C ARG A 60 6.77 6.21 12.48
N LYS A 61 6.68 5.03 13.01
CA LYS A 61 6.40 3.84 12.21
C LYS A 61 5.11 3.21 12.71
N LEU A 62 4.17 3.02 11.80
CA LEU A 62 2.92 2.35 12.10
C LEU A 62 2.89 1.04 11.33
N VAL A 63 2.36 0.01 11.97
CA VAL A 63 2.23 -1.31 11.35
C VAL A 63 0.76 -1.50 10.99
N ALA A 64 0.51 -2.01 9.80
CA ALA A 64 -0.85 -2.22 9.36
C ALA A 64 -1.55 -3.24 10.25
N ASP A 65 -2.79 -2.93 10.61
CA ASP A 65 -3.62 -3.81 11.42
C ASP A 65 -4.38 -4.80 10.57
N ASP A 66 -4.72 -4.42 9.35
CA ASP A 66 -5.59 -5.22 8.52
C ASP A 66 -5.31 -4.92 7.05
N ILE A 67 -5.66 -5.85 6.20
CA ILE A 67 -5.49 -5.69 4.77
C ILE A 67 -6.66 -6.41 4.08
N ASP A 68 -7.16 -5.81 3.01
CA ASP A 68 -8.21 -6.39 2.21
C ASP A 68 -7.74 -6.50 0.78
N GLY A 69 -8.16 -7.54 0.09
CA GLY A 69 -7.68 -7.88 -1.25
C GLY A 69 -6.76 -9.08 -1.23
N VAL A 70 -5.96 -9.19 -0.20
CA VAL A 70 -5.17 -10.38 0.10
C VAL A 70 -5.20 -10.55 1.61
N ASP A 71 -4.64 -11.63 2.12
CA ASP A 71 -4.49 -11.85 3.56
C ASP A 71 -3.04 -11.81 3.92
N PHE A 72 -2.73 -11.27 5.09
CA PHE A 72 -1.36 -11.34 5.61
C PHE A 72 -0.95 -12.79 5.79
N ASN A 73 0.30 -13.08 5.47
CA ASN A 73 0.89 -14.40 5.70
C ASN A 73 0.26 -15.51 4.87
N ARG A 74 -0.37 -15.16 3.77
CA ARG A 74 -0.97 -16.12 2.85
C ARG A 74 -0.57 -15.80 1.44
N TYR A 75 -0.32 -16.83 0.64
CA TYR A 75 0.01 -16.64 -0.76
C TYR A 75 -1.22 -16.22 -1.54
N TYR A 76 -1.02 -15.29 -2.45
CA TYR A 76 -2.02 -14.85 -3.43
C TYR A 76 -1.45 -15.08 -4.81
N GLN A 77 -2.29 -15.01 -5.80
CA GLN A 77 -1.86 -15.22 -7.18
C GLN A 77 -2.40 -14.10 -8.05
N TYR A 78 -1.54 -13.61 -8.92
CA TYR A 78 -1.96 -12.62 -9.91
C TYR A 78 -2.67 -13.32 -11.04
N GLU A 79 -3.80 -12.76 -11.46
CA GLU A 79 -4.53 -13.26 -12.60
C GLU A 79 -4.02 -12.58 -13.87
N ASP A 80 -4.84 -12.59 -14.92
CA ASP A 80 -4.42 -12.09 -16.23
C ASP A 80 -4.01 -10.64 -16.21
N GLU A 81 -4.65 -9.82 -15.38
CA GLU A 81 -4.36 -8.38 -15.33
C GLU A 81 -3.08 -8.06 -14.61
N GLY A 82 -2.61 -8.96 -13.75
CA GLY A 82 -1.42 -8.68 -12.96
C GLY A 82 -1.61 -7.59 -11.92
N VAL A 83 -2.84 -7.37 -11.47
CA VAL A 83 -3.15 -6.30 -10.51
C VAL A 83 -4.09 -6.83 -9.45
N ILE A 84 -3.83 -6.47 -8.20
CA ILE A 84 -4.72 -6.78 -7.09
C ILE A 84 -5.00 -5.47 -6.36
N LEU A 85 -6.28 -5.16 -6.18
CA LEU A 85 -6.67 -3.98 -5.43
C LEU A 85 -6.53 -4.25 -3.95
N LEU A 86 -5.95 -3.29 -3.23
CA LEU A 86 -5.71 -3.43 -1.80
C LEU A 86 -6.31 -2.27 -1.03
N GLU A 87 -6.81 -2.59 0.17
CA GLU A 87 -7.12 -1.61 1.19
C GLU A 87 -6.31 -2.01 2.41
N ILE A 88 -5.52 -1.08 2.93
CA ILE A 88 -4.61 -1.38 4.04
C ILE A 88 -4.94 -0.43 5.17
N ASP A 89 -5.23 -0.99 6.34
CA ASP A 89 -5.63 -0.22 7.50
C ASP A 89 -4.48 -0.11 8.48
N PHE A 90 -4.20 1.12 8.89
CA PHE A 90 -3.21 1.45 9.90
C PHE A 90 -3.90 2.11 11.08
N PRO A 91 -3.25 2.20 12.23
CA PRO A 91 -3.78 3.01 13.32
C PRO A 91 -4.03 4.43 12.87
N ALA A 92 -4.94 5.10 13.56
CA ALA A 92 -5.28 6.49 13.22
C ALA A 92 -4.03 7.37 13.36
N MET A 93 -3.91 8.33 12.47
CA MET A 93 -2.82 9.28 12.50
C MET A 93 -3.32 10.61 11.97
N LYS A 94 -2.57 11.66 12.26
CA LYS A 94 -2.89 12.96 11.70
C LYS A 94 -2.68 12.95 10.21
N PRO A 95 -3.48 13.69 9.45
CA PRO A 95 -3.26 13.80 8.02
C PRO A 95 -1.84 14.25 7.73
N ALA A 96 -1.25 13.64 6.71
CA ALA A 96 0.12 13.92 6.33
C ALA A 96 0.20 14.13 4.83
N GLU A 97 1.26 14.83 4.39
CA GLU A 97 1.47 15.10 2.98
C GLU A 97 2.24 13.99 2.31
N GLY A 98 2.88 13.13 3.08
CA GLY A 98 3.64 12.04 2.52
C GLY A 98 4.06 11.06 3.57
N ALA A 99 4.51 9.91 3.12
CA ALA A 99 4.98 8.84 3.99
C ALA A 99 5.75 7.85 3.15
N VAL A 100 6.33 6.86 3.82
CA VAL A 100 6.99 5.75 3.15
C VAL A 100 6.25 4.49 3.53
N LEU A 101 5.88 3.71 2.54
CA LEU A 101 5.25 2.41 2.77
C LEU A 101 6.27 1.32 2.50
N ILE A 102 6.33 0.35 3.40
CA ILE A 102 7.28 -0.75 3.33
C ILE A 102 6.51 -2.05 3.38
N PHE A 103 6.56 -2.79 2.27
CA PHE A 103 5.93 -4.10 2.17
C PHE A 103 6.99 -5.15 2.35
N THR A 104 6.73 -6.15 3.17
CA THR A 104 7.68 -7.22 3.43
C THR A 104 6.99 -8.56 3.30
N GLY A 105 7.60 -9.45 2.54
CA GLY A 105 7.16 -10.82 2.39
C GLY A 105 8.38 -11.72 2.30
N PRO A 106 8.16 -13.04 2.21
CA PRO A 106 9.30 -13.96 2.19
C PRO A 106 10.11 -13.90 0.91
N GLN A 107 9.52 -13.39 -0.17
CA GLN A 107 10.17 -13.41 -1.47
C GLN A 107 10.27 -12.05 -2.11
N PHE A 108 9.82 -10.98 -1.40
CA PHE A 108 9.98 -9.65 -1.95
C PHE A 108 9.93 -8.62 -0.83
N THR A 109 10.55 -7.50 -1.10
CA THR A 109 10.37 -6.29 -0.31
C THR A 109 10.10 -5.17 -1.29
N HIS A 110 9.33 -4.21 -0.86
CA HIS A 110 9.03 -3.06 -1.70
C HIS A 110 8.83 -1.85 -0.81
N THR A 111 9.63 -0.83 -1.05
CA THR A 111 9.54 0.43 -0.33
C THR A 111 9.16 1.49 -1.34
N THR A 112 8.09 2.21 -1.06
CA THR A 112 7.64 3.26 -1.95
C THR A 112 7.33 4.51 -1.15
N ARG A 113 7.70 5.66 -1.70
CA ARG A 113 7.35 6.93 -1.11
C ARG A 113 6.04 7.37 -1.72
N ILE A 114 5.09 7.70 -0.85
CA ILE A 114 3.81 8.22 -1.30
C ILE A 114 3.74 9.67 -0.90
N SER A 115 3.19 10.49 -1.76
CA SER A 115 3.09 11.91 -1.49
C SER A 115 1.85 12.48 -2.15
N ARG A 116 1.34 13.55 -1.55
CA ARG A 116 0.18 14.22 -2.08
C ARG A 116 0.64 15.14 -3.20
N ARG A 117 -0.07 15.07 -4.32
CA ARG A 117 0.22 15.97 -5.45
C ARG A 117 -0.36 17.34 -5.17
N LYS A 118 0.28 18.34 -5.70
CA LYS A 118 -0.22 19.70 -5.60
C LYS A 118 -1.26 19.99 -6.65
#